data_94b788b3065e32084fdc0d03431b1e88
#
_entry.id   94b788b3065e32084fdc0d03431b1e88
#
_cell.length_a   1.000
_cell.length_b   1.000
_cell.length_c   1.000
_cell.angle_alpha   90.00
_cell.angle_beta   90.00
_cell.angle_gamma   90.00
#
_symmetry.space_group_name_H-M   'P 1'
#
loop_
_entity.id
_entity.type
_entity.pdbx_description
1 polymer ?
#
loop_
_entity_poly.entity_id
_entity_poly.type
_entity_poly.pdbx_seq_one_letter_code
_entity_poly.pdbx_strand_id
1 'polypeptide(L)' 'MTEGQDDRIAKWLADAATGDQNAWRAIVSEFSPRIFGLLRAQCRDADLAEELTQSVFVTLAEKLA' A
#
# COMPACT_ATOMS: atom_id res chain seq x y z
N MET A 1 -11.03 -6.11 16.26
CA MET A 1 -9.63 -6.32 15.97
C MET A 1 -9.42 -7.61 15.24
N THR A 2 -8.70 -7.55 14.23
CA THR A 2 -8.63 -8.62 13.28
C THR A 2 -7.23 -9.20 13.26
N GLU A 3 -6.96 -10.07 14.21
CA GLU A 3 -5.64 -10.70 14.33
C GLU A 3 -5.26 -11.40 13.03
N GLY A 4 -6.23 -12.08 12.40
CA GLY A 4 -5.96 -12.74 11.13
C GLY A 4 -5.57 -11.77 10.03
N GLN A 5 -6.14 -10.57 10.03
CA GLN A 5 -5.79 -9.57 9.04
C GLN A 5 -4.39 -9.03 9.29
N ASP A 6 -4.04 -8.80 10.56
CA ASP A 6 -2.71 -8.33 10.90
C ASP A 6 -1.65 -9.35 10.51
N ASP A 7 -1.92 -10.64 10.74
CA ASP A 7 -1.00 -11.71 10.35
C ASP A 7 -0.82 -11.76 8.85
N ARG A 8 -1.89 -11.55 8.09
CA ARG A 8 -1.85 -11.57 6.63
C ARG A 8 -1.00 -10.42 6.10
N ILE A 9 -1.19 -9.23 6.68
CA ILE A 9 -0.42 -8.05 6.27
C ILE A 9 1.05 -8.23 6.61
N ALA A 10 1.33 -8.75 7.80
CA ALA A 10 2.71 -8.99 8.21
C ALA A 10 3.41 -9.97 7.27
N LYS A 11 2.68 -11.02 6.85
CA LYS A 11 3.24 -11.98 5.91
C LYS A 11 3.50 -11.34 4.56
N TRP A 12 2.57 -10.54 4.05
CA TRP A 12 2.76 -9.86 2.78
C TRP A 12 3.98 -8.95 2.81
N LEU A 13 4.16 -8.20 3.92
CA LEU A 13 5.29 -7.31 4.06
C LEU A 13 6.61 -8.09 4.11
N ALA A 14 6.63 -9.19 4.84
CA ALA A 14 7.82 -10.02 4.94
C ALA A 14 8.17 -10.62 3.58
N ASP A 15 7.16 -11.12 2.85
CA ASP A 15 7.38 -11.72 1.54
C ASP A 15 7.82 -10.67 0.53
N ALA A 16 7.23 -9.50 0.56
CA ALA A 16 7.60 -8.42 -0.35
C ALA A 16 9.04 -7.97 -0.09
N ALA A 17 9.47 -7.97 1.16
CA ALA A 17 10.83 -7.59 1.52
C ALA A 17 11.87 -8.57 0.95
N THR A 18 11.47 -9.82 0.69
CA THR A 18 12.35 -10.81 0.08
C THR A 18 12.26 -10.82 -1.45
N GLY A 19 11.49 -9.91 -2.03
CA GLY A 19 11.38 -9.79 -3.47
C GLY A 19 10.19 -10.50 -4.09
N ASP A 20 9.23 -10.95 -3.28
CA ASP A 20 8.04 -11.61 -3.80
C ASP A 20 7.09 -10.57 -4.40
N GLN A 21 7.04 -10.51 -5.72
CA GLN A 21 6.21 -9.53 -6.41
C GLN A 21 4.72 -9.80 -6.24
N ASN A 22 4.32 -11.05 -6.03
CA ASN A 22 2.92 -11.37 -5.78
C ASN A 22 2.46 -10.78 -4.45
N ALA A 23 3.31 -10.86 -3.43
CA ALA A 23 3.02 -10.26 -2.14
C ALA A 23 2.94 -8.74 -2.27
N TRP A 24 3.85 -8.14 -3.04
CA TRP A 24 3.82 -6.70 -3.28
C TRP A 24 2.53 -6.27 -3.97
N ARG A 25 2.11 -7.02 -4.99
CA ARG A 25 0.87 -6.73 -5.70
C ARG A 25 -0.34 -6.83 -4.78
N ALA A 26 -0.33 -7.80 -3.86
CA ALA A 26 -1.41 -7.95 -2.89
C ALA A 26 -1.50 -6.72 -1.99
N ILE A 27 -0.37 -6.22 -1.52
CA ILE A 27 -0.32 -5.03 -0.69
C ILE A 27 -0.88 -3.82 -1.46
N VAL A 28 -0.41 -3.60 -2.67
CA VAL A 28 -0.86 -2.47 -3.48
C VAL A 28 -2.36 -2.58 -3.75
N SER A 29 -2.82 -3.76 -4.14
CA SER A 29 -4.23 -3.98 -4.46
C SER A 29 -5.13 -3.75 -3.24
N GLU A 30 -4.69 -4.17 -2.07
CA GLU A 30 -5.49 -4.05 -0.85
C GLU A 30 -5.52 -2.60 -0.35
N PHE A 31 -4.40 -1.91 -0.38
CA PHE A 31 -4.28 -0.61 0.27
C PHE A 31 -4.45 0.58 -0.66
N SER A 32 -4.23 0.39 -1.96
CA SER A 32 -4.32 1.50 -2.90
C SER A 32 -5.67 2.22 -2.86
N PRO A 33 -6.82 1.51 -2.89
CA PRO A 33 -8.11 2.19 -2.82
C PRO A 33 -8.32 2.93 -1.50
N ARG A 34 -7.81 2.36 -0.41
CA ARG A 34 -7.96 2.96 0.91
C ARG A 34 -7.15 4.24 1.02
N ILE A 35 -5.92 4.20 0.57
CA ILE A 35 -5.04 5.37 0.61
C ILE A 35 -5.58 6.44 -0.32
N PHE A 36 -5.98 6.05 -1.53
CA PHE A 36 -6.55 7.00 -2.48
C PHE A 36 -7.79 7.66 -1.91
N GLY A 37 -8.67 6.88 -1.27
CA GLY A 37 -9.88 7.43 -0.68
C GLY A 37 -9.60 8.44 0.41
N LEU A 38 -8.61 8.16 1.26
CA LEU A 38 -8.22 9.10 2.30
C LEU A 38 -7.67 10.40 1.71
N LEU A 39 -6.83 10.28 0.70
CA LEU A 39 -6.24 11.45 0.06
C LEU A 39 -7.28 12.24 -0.72
N ARG A 40 -8.22 11.55 -1.36
CA ARG A 40 -9.32 12.24 -2.07
C ARG A 40 -10.19 13.03 -1.11
N ALA A 41 -10.36 12.57 0.11
CA ALA A 41 -11.12 13.29 1.10
C ALA A 41 -10.44 14.60 1.52
N GLN A 42 -9.13 14.64 1.45
CA GLN A 42 -8.34 15.80 1.85
C GLN A 42 -7.94 16.68 0.67
N CYS A 43 -7.74 16.08 -0.49
CA CYS A 43 -7.35 16.79 -1.69
C CYS A 43 -8.55 16.88 -2.63
N ARG A 44 -8.78 18.04 -3.19
CA ARG A 44 -9.89 18.21 -4.13
C ARG A 44 -9.50 17.83 -5.55
N ASP A 45 -8.25 17.49 -5.74
CA ASP A 45 -7.69 17.15 -7.04
C ASP A 45 -7.43 15.65 -7.10
N ALA A 46 -8.17 14.95 -7.96
CA ALA A 46 -8.05 13.50 -8.10
C ALA A 46 -6.67 13.10 -8.63
N ASP A 47 -6.12 13.88 -9.54
CA ASP A 47 -4.80 13.58 -10.10
C ASP A 47 -3.71 13.69 -9.04
N LEU A 48 -3.82 14.69 -8.18
CA LEU A 48 -2.87 14.84 -7.08
C LEU A 48 -3.01 13.69 -6.08
N ALA A 49 -4.23 13.29 -5.77
CA ALA A 49 -4.45 12.17 -4.86
C ALA A 49 -3.84 10.88 -5.41
N GLU A 50 -3.98 10.65 -6.72
CA GLU A 50 -3.40 9.49 -7.36
C GLU A 50 -1.88 9.54 -7.32
N GLU A 51 -1.30 10.68 -7.61
CA GLU A 51 0.15 10.87 -7.57
C GLU A 51 0.70 10.62 -6.18
N LEU A 52 0.02 11.15 -5.16
CA LEU A 52 0.43 10.95 -3.77
C LEU A 52 0.31 9.49 -3.36
N THR A 53 -0.75 8.80 -3.82
CA THR A 53 -0.91 7.38 -3.54
C THR A 53 0.27 6.59 -4.11
N GLN A 54 0.68 6.88 -5.33
CA GLN A 54 1.83 6.22 -5.94
C GLN A 54 3.11 6.52 -5.17
N SER A 55 3.28 7.76 -4.72
CA SER A 55 4.46 8.15 -3.95
C SER A 55 4.56 7.37 -2.65
N VAL A 56 3.43 7.11 -2.00
CA VAL A 56 3.41 6.31 -0.78
C VAL A 56 3.97 4.91 -1.05
N PHE A 57 3.54 4.28 -2.15
CA PHE A 57 4.00 2.94 -2.46
C PHE A 57 5.45 2.91 -2.90
N VAL A 58 5.91 3.92 -3.62
CA VAL A 58 7.33 4.02 -3.99
C VAL A 58 8.18 4.12 -2.73
N THR A 59 7.78 4.96 -1.79
CA THR A 59 8.50 5.11 -0.53
C THR A 59 8.52 3.79 0.24
N LEU A 60 7.37 3.10 0.30
CA LEU A 60 7.29 1.83 0.99
C LEU A 60 8.20 0.80 0.35
N ALA A 61 8.23 0.75 -0.98
CA ALA A 61 9.10 -0.18 -1.70
C ALA A 61 10.57 0.06 -1.37
N GLU A 62 10.96 1.33 -1.29
CA GLU A 62 12.33 1.69 -0.93
C GLU A 62 12.68 1.24 0.48
N LYS A 63 11.72 1.35 1.38
CA LYS A 63 11.95 0.95 2.78
C LYS A 63 12.04 -0.55 2.94
N LEU A 64 11.36 -1.31 2.11
CA LEU A 64 11.39 -2.77 2.17
C LEU A 64 12.61 -3.36 1.49
N ALA A 65 13.21 -2.65 0.56
CA ALA A 65 14.35 -3.14 -0.22
C ALA A 65 15.64 -3.31 0.61
#